data_143a6a462d50c3b26eab9995bfb3a2d2
#
_entry.id   143a6a462d50c3b26eab9995bfb3a2d2
#
_cell.length_a   1.000
_cell.length_b   1.000
_cell.length_c   1.000
_cell.angle_alpha   90.00
_cell.angle_beta   90.00
_cell.angle_gamma   90.00
#
_symmetry.space_group_name_H-M   'P 1'
#
loop_
_entity.id
_entity.type
_entity.pdbx_description
1 polymer ?
#
loop_
_entity_poly.entity_id
_entity_poly.type
_entity_poly.pdbx_seq_one_letter_code
_entity_poly.pdbx_strand_id
1 'polypeptide(L)'
;LRILEPGVPDVEQVVSAPYAPVRDACARTQFPGRFQCCMIGGKHVVFDVAHNPSAIHALLHSLTHCYPERSVCFVCGFMADKEYPAMLNALAGVAAEIILCRPDTIRAALPSQLSEAVSPPEECIVTAFESVDAAVAAALRSSPDILCVTGSFYTVGEAMSALGVSPVTSLT
;
A
#
# COMPACT_ATOMS: atom_id res chain seq x y z
N LEU A 1 24.99 -0.39 19.16
CA LEU A 1 26.34 0.07 18.75
C LEU A 1 26.38 0.12 17.24
N ARG A 2 26.23 1.30 16.63
CA ARG A 2 26.38 1.49 15.17
C ARG A 2 27.87 1.57 14.90
N ILE A 3 28.42 0.56 14.26
CA ILE A 3 29.77 0.65 13.66
C ILE A 3 29.54 1.34 12.30
N LEU A 4 29.78 2.65 12.25
CA LEU A 4 29.92 3.37 10.99
C LEU A 4 31.30 3.08 10.43
N GLU A 5 31.38 2.56 9.22
CA GLU A 5 32.66 2.45 8.50
C GLU A 5 33.27 3.85 8.35
N PRO A 6 34.58 4.03 8.54
CA PRO A 6 35.22 5.33 8.37
C PRO A 6 35.08 5.78 6.92
N GLY A 7 34.38 6.88 6.69
CA GLY A 7 34.18 7.50 5.36
C GLY A 7 32.74 7.52 4.87
N VAL A 8 31.78 6.90 5.55
CA VAL A 8 30.35 7.06 5.24
C VAL A 8 29.83 8.29 5.99
N PRO A 9 29.38 9.34 5.29
CA PRO A 9 28.82 10.52 5.96
C PRO A 9 27.56 10.14 6.75
N ASP A 10 27.36 10.77 7.91
CA ASP A 10 26.14 10.59 8.69
C ASP A 10 24.92 11.00 7.85
N VAL A 11 23.81 10.28 8.02
CA VAL A 11 22.55 10.54 7.29
C VAL A 11 22.12 12.00 7.45
N GLU A 12 22.32 12.61 8.62
CA GLU A 12 22.04 14.04 8.84
C GLU A 12 22.94 14.95 7.99
N GLN A 13 24.19 14.58 7.73
CA GLN A 13 25.09 15.33 6.87
C GLN A 13 24.75 15.16 5.39
N VAL A 14 24.24 13.99 4.98
CA VAL A 14 23.78 13.73 3.61
C VAL A 14 22.52 14.53 3.28
N VAL A 15 21.69 14.85 4.29
CA VAL A 15 20.44 15.63 4.12
C VAL A 15 20.67 17.14 4.26
N SER A 16 21.92 17.57 4.55
CA SER A 16 22.28 18.99 4.69
C SER A 16 22.37 19.76 3.36
N ALA A 17 22.53 21.06 3.42
CA ALA A 17 22.44 22.01 2.28
C ALA A 17 23.12 21.60 0.95
N PRO A 18 24.29 20.95 0.91
CA PRO A 18 24.92 20.55 -0.38
C PRO A 18 24.11 19.52 -1.17
N TYR A 19 23.20 18.80 -0.52
CA TYR A 19 22.36 17.76 -1.16
C TYR A 19 20.92 18.23 -1.46
N ALA A 20 20.61 19.51 -1.26
CA ALA A 20 19.29 20.08 -1.55
C ALA A 20 18.79 19.75 -2.97
N PRO A 21 19.61 19.82 -4.05
CA PRO A 21 19.15 19.44 -5.39
C PRO A 21 18.75 17.98 -5.50
N VAL A 22 19.48 17.07 -4.82
CA VAL A 22 19.15 15.63 -4.82
C VAL A 22 17.87 15.37 -4.05
N ARG A 23 17.72 15.97 -2.88
CA ARG A 23 16.49 15.89 -2.09
C ARG A 23 15.29 16.42 -2.89
N ASP A 24 15.43 17.56 -3.55
CA ASP A 24 14.38 18.16 -4.35
C ASP A 24 14.04 17.35 -5.59
N ALA A 25 15.05 16.70 -6.22
CA ALA A 25 14.84 15.76 -7.31
C ALA A 25 14.08 14.53 -6.83
N CYS A 26 14.47 13.93 -5.69
CA CYS A 26 13.76 12.80 -5.08
C CYS A 26 12.32 13.14 -4.70
N ALA A 27 12.09 14.33 -4.12
CA ALA A 27 10.76 14.79 -3.75
C ALA A 27 9.84 15.00 -4.97
N ARG A 28 10.41 15.36 -6.13
CA ARG A 28 9.67 15.52 -7.38
C ARG A 28 9.55 14.24 -8.19
N THR A 29 10.30 13.19 -7.84
CA THR A 29 10.24 11.91 -8.55
C THR A 29 8.97 11.17 -8.14
N GLN A 30 8.06 11.01 -9.09
CA GLN A 30 6.84 10.23 -8.91
C GLN A 30 7.03 8.85 -9.52
N PHE A 31 6.89 7.82 -8.71
CA PHE A 31 6.80 6.43 -9.19
C PHE A 31 5.36 5.95 -9.07
N PRO A 32 4.72 5.54 -10.17
CA PRO A 32 3.37 5.00 -10.14
C PRO A 32 3.25 3.86 -9.13
N GLY A 33 2.22 3.94 -8.26
CA GLY A 33 1.99 2.91 -7.25
C GLY A 33 3.06 2.81 -6.16
N ARG A 34 3.81 3.89 -5.89
CA ARG A 34 4.71 4.00 -4.74
C ARG A 34 4.22 5.13 -3.84
N PHE A 35 3.44 4.76 -2.84
CA PHE A 35 2.74 5.70 -1.94
C PHE A 35 2.06 6.83 -2.71
N GLN A 36 1.47 6.49 -3.85
CA GLN A 36 0.79 7.45 -4.72
C GLN A 36 -0.57 7.79 -4.13
N CYS A 37 -0.76 9.08 -3.79
CA CYS A 37 -1.97 9.57 -3.15
C CYS A 37 -2.85 10.33 -4.14
N CYS A 38 -4.16 10.13 -4.07
CA CYS A 38 -5.15 10.90 -4.80
C CYS A 38 -6.49 10.98 -4.05
N MET A 39 -7.38 11.85 -4.52
CA MET A 39 -8.75 11.95 -4.01
C MET A 39 -9.70 11.36 -5.04
N ILE A 40 -10.52 10.38 -4.64
CA ILE A 40 -11.51 9.73 -5.50
C ILE A 40 -12.84 9.66 -4.75
N GLY A 41 -13.89 10.29 -5.30
CA GLY A 41 -15.21 10.31 -4.68
C GLY A 41 -15.23 10.91 -3.27
N GLY A 42 -14.31 11.83 -2.96
CA GLY A 42 -14.17 12.44 -1.62
C GLY A 42 -13.37 11.61 -0.61
N LYS A 43 -12.85 10.43 -1.00
CA LYS A 43 -12.02 9.54 -0.18
C LYS A 43 -10.53 9.69 -0.52
N HIS A 44 -9.67 9.71 0.49
CA HIS A 44 -8.22 9.59 0.29
C HIS A 44 -7.88 8.17 -0.17
N VAL A 45 -7.22 8.05 -1.31
CA VAL A 45 -6.78 6.76 -1.87
C VAL A 45 -5.26 6.75 -1.99
N VAL A 46 -4.65 5.71 -1.45
CA VAL A 46 -3.20 5.46 -1.51
C VAL A 46 -2.97 4.20 -2.30
N PHE A 47 -2.10 4.27 -3.31
CA PHE A 47 -1.64 3.12 -4.08
C PHE A 47 -0.20 2.82 -3.72
N ASP A 48 0.07 1.59 -3.29
CA ASP A 48 1.44 1.13 -3.02
C ASP A 48 1.65 -0.33 -3.43
N VAL A 49 2.64 -0.59 -4.26
CA VAL A 49 2.97 -1.92 -4.79
C VAL A 49 3.78 -2.79 -3.80
N ALA A 50 3.70 -2.55 -2.52
CA ALA A 50 4.33 -3.38 -1.49
C ALA A 50 3.90 -4.85 -1.67
N HIS A 51 4.87 -5.76 -1.79
CA HIS A 51 4.65 -7.17 -2.12
C HIS A 51 5.62 -8.12 -1.40
N ASN A 52 6.23 -7.65 -0.34
CA ASN A 52 7.05 -8.42 0.60
C ASN A 52 6.92 -7.81 2.01
N PRO A 53 7.27 -8.55 3.08
CA PRO A 53 7.10 -8.09 4.46
C PRO A 53 7.77 -6.74 4.75
N SER A 54 9.00 -6.53 4.29
CA SER A 54 9.72 -5.26 4.52
C SER A 54 9.03 -4.06 3.86
N ALA A 55 8.51 -4.24 2.64
CA ALA A 55 7.77 -3.19 1.93
C ALA A 55 6.42 -2.88 2.63
N ILE A 56 5.72 -3.90 3.13
CA ILE A 56 4.49 -3.69 3.91
C ILE A 56 4.79 -2.90 5.19
N HIS A 57 5.86 -3.24 5.92
CA HIS A 57 6.24 -2.47 7.11
C HIS A 57 6.56 -1.00 6.77
N ALA A 58 7.26 -0.74 5.66
CA ALA A 58 7.52 0.62 5.19
C ALA A 58 6.24 1.37 4.83
N LEU A 59 5.29 0.71 4.15
CA LEU A 59 3.97 1.25 3.84
C LEU A 59 3.21 1.62 5.11
N LEU A 60 3.12 0.71 6.09
CA LEU A 60 2.44 0.96 7.36
C LEU A 60 3.05 2.13 8.13
N HIS A 61 4.39 2.20 8.18
CA HIS A 61 5.08 3.35 8.79
C HIS A 61 4.71 4.66 8.09
N SER A 62 4.69 4.68 6.76
CA SER A 62 4.33 5.86 5.97
C SER A 62 2.86 6.27 6.19
N LEU A 63 1.94 5.30 6.22
CA LEU A 63 0.51 5.56 6.49
C LEU A 63 0.32 6.18 7.87
N THR A 64 0.92 5.60 8.91
CA THR A 64 0.83 6.13 10.28
C THR A 64 1.41 7.53 10.40
N HIS A 65 2.50 7.82 9.68
CA HIS A 65 3.12 9.14 9.68
C HIS A 65 2.30 10.20 8.93
N CYS A 66 1.78 9.85 7.74
CA CYS A 66 1.04 10.79 6.89
C CYS A 66 -0.42 10.97 7.31
N TYR A 67 -1.00 9.94 7.92
CA TYR A 67 -2.41 9.89 8.30
C TYR A 67 -2.59 9.42 9.76
N PRO A 68 -2.06 10.17 10.75
CA PRO A 68 -2.19 9.78 12.15
C PRO A 68 -3.67 9.70 12.55
N GLU A 69 -4.02 8.69 13.34
CA GLU A 69 -5.38 8.48 13.89
C GLU A 69 -6.50 8.27 12.85
N ARG A 70 -6.14 8.04 11.57
CA ARG A 70 -7.12 7.75 10.52
C ARG A 70 -7.35 6.25 10.38
N SER A 71 -8.60 5.87 10.22
CA SER A 71 -8.99 4.50 9.92
C SER A 71 -8.64 4.13 8.49
N VAL A 72 -8.11 2.92 8.29
CA VAL A 72 -7.65 2.45 6.97
C VAL A 72 -8.44 1.22 6.54
N CYS A 73 -8.96 1.25 5.31
CA CYS A 73 -9.41 0.09 4.57
C CYS A 73 -8.30 -0.34 3.60
N PHE A 74 -7.84 -1.58 3.67
CA PHE A 74 -6.92 -2.14 2.70
C PHE A 74 -7.65 -2.96 1.65
N VAL A 75 -7.44 -2.66 0.37
CA VAL A 75 -7.73 -3.58 -0.74
C VAL A 75 -6.42 -4.25 -1.12
N CYS A 76 -6.35 -5.57 -0.96
CA CYS A 76 -5.11 -6.28 -1.21
C CYS A 76 -5.29 -7.64 -1.91
N GLY A 77 -4.39 -7.87 -2.87
CA GLY A 77 -4.27 -9.12 -3.60
C GLY A 77 -2.80 -9.47 -3.80
N PHE A 78 -2.46 -10.71 -3.51
CA PHE A 78 -1.07 -11.17 -3.49
C PHE A 78 -0.84 -12.29 -4.49
N MET A 79 0.43 -12.47 -4.87
CA MET A 79 0.85 -13.64 -5.64
C MET A 79 1.00 -14.85 -4.70
N ALA A 80 0.61 -16.04 -5.17
CA ALA A 80 0.63 -17.25 -4.38
C ALA A 80 2.03 -17.69 -3.92
N ASP A 81 3.06 -17.25 -4.64
CA ASP A 81 4.47 -17.52 -4.32
C ASP A 81 5.08 -16.57 -3.28
N LYS A 82 4.30 -15.67 -2.69
CA LYS A 82 4.77 -14.67 -1.71
C LYS A 82 4.40 -15.05 -0.27
N GLU A 83 5.10 -14.44 0.67
CA GLU A 83 4.83 -14.60 2.12
C GLU A 83 3.58 -13.79 2.55
N TYR A 84 2.46 -13.95 1.79
CA TYR A 84 1.25 -13.18 2.05
C TYR A 84 0.63 -13.38 3.44
N PRO A 85 0.78 -14.54 4.13
CA PRO A 85 0.26 -14.65 5.50
C PRO A 85 0.89 -13.63 6.46
N ALA A 86 2.22 -13.45 6.41
CA ALA A 86 2.91 -12.46 7.24
C ALA A 86 2.49 -11.04 6.88
N MET A 87 2.36 -10.74 5.59
CA MET A 87 1.94 -9.43 5.10
C MET A 87 0.49 -9.10 5.50
N LEU A 88 -0.44 -10.04 5.34
CA LEU A 88 -1.84 -9.87 5.72
C LEU A 88 -2.01 -9.63 7.21
N ASN A 89 -1.30 -10.40 8.05
CA ASN A 89 -1.39 -10.22 9.49
C ASN A 89 -0.79 -8.89 9.95
N ALA A 90 0.26 -8.39 9.29
CA ALA A 90 0.78 -7.06 9.55
C ALA A 90 -0.23 -5.95 9.18
N LEU A 91 -0.92 -6.07 8.05
CA LEU A 91 -1.99 -5.16 7.65
C LEU A 91 -3.17 -5.22 8.62
N ALA A 92 -3.60 -6.43 9.01
CA ALA A 92 -4.73 -6.64 9.92
C ALA A 92 -4.53 -6.00 11.29
N GLY A 93 -3.28 -5.92 11.76
CA GLY A 93 -2.96 -5.29 13.04
C GLY A 93 -3.26 -3.78 13.12
N VAL A 94 -3.51 -3.11 11.99
CA VAL A 94 -3.80 -1.67 11.92
C VAL A 94 -5.04 -1.34 11.08
N ALA A 95 -5.64 -2.33 10.44
CA ALA A 95 -6.77 -2.15 9.55
C ALA A 95 -8.09 -2.03 10.33
N ALA A 96 -8.95 -1.10 9.93
CA ALA A 96 -10.36 -1.15 10.27
C ALA A 96 -11.12 -2.13 9.34
N GLU A 97 -10.65 -2.27 8.10
CA GLU A 97 -11.23 -3.18 7.12
C GLU A 97 -10.16 -3.72 6.17
N ILE A 98 -10.25 -5.00 5.82
CA ILE A 98 -9.47 -5.63 4.76
C ILE A 98 -10.42 -6.21 3.71
N ILE A 99 -10.22 -5.82 2.47
CA ILE A 99 -10.93 -6.34 1.32
C ILE A 99 -9.93 -7.12 0.48
N LEU A 100 -10.02 -8.43 0.55
CA LEU A 100 -9.19 -9.35 -0.21
C LEU A 100 -9.68 -9.45 -1.64
N CYS A 101 -8.76 -9.51 -2.61
CA CYS A 101 -9.14 -9.63 -4.01
C CYS A 101 -8.15 -10.48 -4.81
N ARG A 102 -8.60 -10.91 -5.97
CA ARG A 102 -7.78 -11.65 -6.92
C ARG A 102 -7.51 -10.79 -8.16
N PRO A 103 -6.27 -10.36 -8.41
CA PRO A 103 -5.92 -9.76 -9.69
C PRO A 103 -5.95 -10.80 -10.82
N ASP A 104 -6.18 -10.35 -12.05
CA ASP A 104 -6.30 -11.21 -13.24
C ASP A 104 -4.94 -11.75 -13.69
N THR A 105 -4.41 -12.68 -12.92
CA THR A 105 -3.19 -13.43 -13.24
C THR A 105 -3.27 -14.82 -12.66
N ILE A 106 -2.74 -15.82 -13.38
CA ILE A 106 -2.65 -17.21 -12.92
C ILE A 106 -1.79 -17.37 -11.66
N ARG A 107 -0.93 -16.40 -11.36
CA ARG A 107 -0.05 -16.40 -10.18
C ARG A 107 -0.73 -15.86 -8.91
N ALA A 108 -1.92 -15.29 -9.03
CA ALA A 108 -2.63 -14.74 -7.88
C ALA A 108 -3.06 -15.82 -6.89
N ALA A 109 -2.88 -15.54 -5.61
CA ALA A 109 -3.52 -16.33 -4.56
C ALA A 109 -5.04 -16.20 -4.65
N LEU A 110 -5.76 -17.27 -4.37
CA LEU A 110 -7.22 -17.26 -4.35
C LEU A 110 -7.74 -16.47 -3.13
N PRO A 111 -8.88 -15.79 -3.24
CA PRO A 111 -9.48 -15.08 -2.10
C PRO A 111 -9.70 -16.00 -0.88
N SER A 112 -10.06 -17.27 -1.09
CA SER A 112 -10.20 -18.27 -0.02
C SER A 112 -8.88 -18.52 0.71
N GLN A 113 -7.78 -18.65 -0.03
CA GLN A 113 -6.44 -18.84 0.55
C GLN A 113 -6.00 -17.63 1.37
N LEU A 114 -6.31 -16.42 0.89
CA LEU A 114 -6.01 -15.19 1.60
C LEU A 114 -6.85 -15.08 2.88
N SER A 115 -8.14 -15.44 2.82
CA SER A 115 -9.05 -15.43 3.97
C SER A 115 -8.63 -16.42 5.05
N GLU A 116 -8.14 -17.60 4.67
CA GLU A 116 -7.62 -18.61 5.60
C GLU A 116 -6.30 -18.19 6.27
N ALA A 117 -5.52 -17.33 5.61
CA ALA A 117 -4.20 -16.92 6.08
C ALA A 117 -4.23 -15.70 7.01
N VAL A 118 -5.30 -14.92 7.00
CA VAL A 118 -5.44 -13.74 7.84
C VAL A 118 -6.06 -14.10 9.19
N SER A 119 -5.47 -13.55 10.27
CA SER A 119 -6.02 -13.69 11.65
C SER A 119 -6.29 -12.27 12.17
N PRO A 120 -7.43 -11.66 11.79
CA PRO A 120 -7.72 -10.29 12.14
C PRO A 120 -8.09 -10.13 13.61
N PRO A 121 -7.84 -8.97 14.24
CA PRO A 121 -8.48 -8.57 15.47
C PRO A 121 -10.01 -8.53 15.32
N GLU A 122 -10.74 -8.59 16.44
CA GLU A 122 -12.21 -8.64 16.44
C GLU A 122 -12.86 -7.41 15.75
N GLU A 123 -12.21 -6.27 15.86
CA GLU A 123 -12.68 -5.01 15.28
C GLU A 123 -12.37 -4.86 13.78
N CYS A 124 -11.53 -5.71 13.19
CA CYS A 124 -11.16 -5.65 11.78
C CYS A 124 -12.11 -6.48 10.92
N ILE A 125 -12.85 -5.83 10.05
CA ILE A 125 -13.74 -6.49 9.10
C ILE A 125 -12.94 -7.06 7.93
N VAL A 126 -13.15 -8.34 7.59
CA VAL A 126 -12.52 -8.97 6.44
C VAL A 126 -13.58 -9.45 5.46
N THR A 127 -13.46 -9.02 4.21
CA THR A 127 -14.30 -9.46 3.09
C THR A 127 -13.44 -9.89 1.91
N ALA A 128 -13.99 -10.67 0.98
CA ALA A 128 -13.27 -11.17 -0.17
C ALA A 128 -14.08 -11.07 -1.46
N PHE A 129 -13.41 -10.73 -2.56
CA PHE A 129 -13.98 -10.60 -3.90
C PHE A 129 -13.12 -11.34 -4.93
N GLU A 130 -13.75 -11.82 -6.00
CA GLU A 130 -13.08 -12.55 -7.08
C GLU A 130 -12.34 -11.62 -8.08
N SER A 131 -12.51 -10.30 -7.98
CA SER A 131 -11.83 -9.34 -8.84
C SER A 131 -11.42 -8.08 -8.07
N VAL A 132 -10.42 -7.38 -8.60
CA VAL A 132 -9.97 -6.09 -8.07
C VAL A 132 -11.05 -5.02 -8.24
N ASP A 133 -11.74 -4.99 -9.38
CA ASP A 133 -12.79 -4.02 -9.66
C ASP A 133 -13.92 -4.07 -8.63
N ALA A 134 -14.40 -5.29 -8.32
CA ALA A 134 -15.45 -5.48 -7.31
C ALA A 134 -14.98 -5.07 -5.91
N ALA A 135 -13.74 -5.39 -5.55
CA ALA A 135 -13.13 -5.03 -4.28
C ALA A 135 -13.01 -3.51 -4.11
N VAL A 136 -12.48 -2.82 -5.13
CA VAL A 136 -12.33 -1.36 -5.12
C VAL A 136 -13.69 -0.66 -5.07
N ALA A 137 -14.68 -1.15 -5.84
CA ALA A 137 -16.04 -0.62 -5.80
C ALA A 137 -16.69 -0.77 -4.42
N ALA A 138 -16.42 -1.87 -3.71
CA ALA A 138 -16.85 -2.05 -2.32
C ALA A 138 -16.12 -1.08 -1.38
N ALA A 139 -14.80 -0.96 -1.51
CA ALA A 139 -13.96 -0.10 -0.68
C ALA A 139 -14.33 1.39 -0.76
N LEU A 140 -14.73 1.88 -1.94
CA LEU A 140 -15.20 3.27 -2.08
C LEU A 140 -16.46 3.58 -1.27
N ARG A 141 -17.26 2.55 -0.95
CA ARG A 141 -18.47 2.67 -0.14
C ARG A 141 -18.26 2.37 1.35
N SER A 142 -17.07 1.88 1.71
CA SER A 142 -16.75 1.54 3.10
C SER A 142 -16.55 2.79 3.98
N SER A 143 -16.67 2.62 5.30
CA SER A 143 -16.60 3.73 6.26
C SER A 143 -15.20 4.29 6.52
N PRO A 144 -14.08 3.51 6.49
CA PRO A 144 -12.76 4.03 6.82
C PRO A 144 -12.36 5.27 6.02
N ASP A 145 -11.55 6.15 6.64
CA ASP A 145 -11.12 7.43 6.08
C ASP A 145 -10.21 7.28 4.87
N ILE A 146 -9.34 6.28 4.91
CA ILE A 146 -8.31 6.03 3.91
C ILE A 146 -8.58 4.69 3.22
N LEU A 147 -8.52 4.69 1.90
CA LEU A 147 -8.44 3.49 1.10
C LEU A 147 -7.00 3.27 0.67
N CYS A 148 -6.38 2.17 1.07
CA CYS A 148 -5.04 1.79 0.63
C CYS A 148 -5.10 0.53 -0.23
N VAL A 149 -4.66 0.63 -1.49
CA VAL A 149 -4.57 -0.51 -2.41
C VAL A 149 -3.13 -1.01 -2.45
N THR A 150 -2.91 -2.30 -2.16
CA THR A 150 -1.55 -2.86 -2.03
C THR A 150 -1.50 -4.38 -2.33
N GLY A 151 -0.32 -4.97 -2.19
CA GLY A 151 -0.06 -6.41 -2.23
C GLY A 151 0.61 -6.89 -3.51
N SER A 152 0.43 -6.24 -4.64
CA SER A 152 1.14 -6.55 -5.89
C SER A 152 1.04 -5.43 -6.92
N PHE A 153 1.95 -5.44 -7.89
CA PHE A 153 1.85 -4.57 -9.07
C PHE A 153 0.55 -4.79 -9.87
N TYR A 154 0.10 -6.04 -9.96
CA TYR A 154 -1.14 -6.40 -10.66
C TYR A 154 -2.36 -5.80 -9.96
N THR A 155 -2.50 -6.00 -8.65
CA THR A 155 -3.59 -5.45 -7.85
C THR A 155 -3.66 -3.92 -7.95
N VAL A 156 -2.52 -3.25 -7.80
CA VAL A 156 -2.44 -1.78 -7.88
C VAL A 156 -2.75 -1.29 -9.29
N GLY A 157 -2.19 -1.94 -10.33
CA GLY A 157 -2.42 -1.56 -11.73
C GLY A 157 -3.88 -1.69 -12.14
N GLU A 158 -4.54 -2.81 -11.80
CA GLU A 158 -5.97 -3.02 -12.07
C GLU A 158 -6.83 -2.02 -11.30
N ALA A 159 -6.54 -1.78 -10.01
CA ALA A 159 -7.27 -0.81 -9.21
C ALA A 159 -7.14 0.63 -9.78
N MET A 160 -5.94 1.03 -10.18
CA MET A 160 -5.74 2.33 -10.85
C MET A 160 -6.55 2.43 -12.13
N SER A 161 -6.58 1.37 -12.94
CA SER A 161 -7.37 1.29 -14.18
C SER A 161 -8.87 1.40 -13.88
N ALA A 162 -9.39 0.63 -12.93
CA ALA A 162 -10.80 0.64 -12.53
C ALA A 162 -11.25 2.01 -12.00
N LEU A 163 -10.35 2.75 -11.35
CA LEU A 163 -10.60 4.08 -10.80
C LEU A 163 -10.29 5.22 -11.76
N GLY A 164 -9.86 4.95 -12.99
CA GLY A 164 -9.49 5.95 -13.97
C GLY A 164 -8.27 6.80 -13.57
N VAL A 165 -7.40 6.24 -12.71
CA VAL A 165 -6.18 6.92 -12.24
C VAL A 165 -5.05 6.68 -13.24
N SER A 166 -4.50 7.75 -13.81
CA SER A 166 -3.32 7.64 -14.67
C SER A 166 -2.10 7.26 -13.83
N PRO A 167 -1.24 6.34 -14.30
CA PRO A 167 0.03 6.07 -13.65
C PRO A 167 0.97 7.28 -13.63
N VAL A 168 0.76 8.26 -14.50
CA VAL A 168 1.51 9.52 -14.52
C VAL A 168 0.55 10.66 -14.19
N THR A 169 0.59 11.15 -12.97
CA THR A 169 -0.10 12.39 -12.62
C THR A 169 0.80 13.55 -13.11
N SER A 170 0.37 14.22 -14.19
CA SER A 170 1.01 15.48 -14.58
C SER A 170 0.85 16.47 -13.42
N LEU A 171 1.95 16.94 -12.88
CA LEU A 171 1.96 18.11 -12.00
C LEU A 171 1.46 19.30 -12.82
N THR A 172 0.23 19.72 -12.61
CA THR A 172 -0.25 21.03 -12.99
C THR A 172 -0.15 21.97 -11.81
#